data_b90bd1ae5ead2ce1d90a2b6bce99d0d5
#
_entry.id   b90bd1ae5ead2ce1d90a2b6bce99d0d5
#
_cell.length_a   1.000
_cell.length_b   1.000
_cell.length_c   1.000
_cell.angle_alpha   90.00
_cell.angle_beta   90.00
_cell.angle_gamma   90.00
#
_symmetry.space_group_name_H-M   'P 1'
#
loop_
_entity.id
_entity.type
_entity.pdbx_description
1 polymer ?
#
loop_
_entity_poly.entity_id
_entity_poly.type
_entity_poly.pdbx_seq_one_letter_code
_entity_poly.pdbx_strand_id
1 'polypeptide(L)'
;DWSSASYWYSIVALSEIGFQVSLSSYKKNSLQGDSALINLYKDFGVETTFNSDNSITISKTKNCQLSIVNYQLNNSPDIAQTIAVTCFGLGIASNLTGLHTLKIKETDRLEALKIELTKLGAEILVTNDSLHLKSSSAIKEKISISTYQDHRMAMAFAPLALKVPITINQAEVVSKSYPDFWKDLELVGIENSEIN
;
A
#
# COMPACT_ATOMS: atom_id res chain seq x y z
N ASP A 1 9.81 7.26 8.84
CA ASP A 1 9.18 5.97 9.09
C ASP A 1 8.90 5.24 7.76
N TRP A 2 9.54 4.07 7.58
CA TRP A 2 9.40 3.30 6.34
C TRP A 2 8.02 2.67 6.15
N SER A 3 7.28 2.40 7.22
CA SER A 3 5.90 1.97 7.08
C SER A 3 5.05 3.05 6.41
N SER A 4 5.24 4.32 6.81
CA SER A 4 4.56 5.46 6.18
C SER A 4 4.99 5.66 4.72
N ALA A 5 6.26 5.40 4.40
CA ALA A 5 6.72 5.45 3.01
C ALA A 5 5.98 4.45 2.11
N SER A 6 5.53 3.30 2.64
CA SER A 6 4.90 2.25 1.84
C SER A 6 3.71 2.75 1.03
N TYR A 7 2.93 3.68 1.57
CA TYR A 7 1.77 4.24 0.89
C TYR A 7 2.18 5.06 -0.34
N TRP A 8 3.28 5.82 -0.23
CA TRP A 8 3.86 6.57 -1.34
C TRP A 8 4.47 5.66 -2.40
N TYR A 9 5.12 4.56 -1.99
CA TYR A 9 5.58 3.52 -2.91
C TYR A 9 4.41 2.91 -3.69
N SER A 10 3.26 2.67 -3.04
CA SER A 10 2.04 2.18 -3.70
C SER A 10 1.51 3.20 -4.71
N ILE A 11 1.43 4.49 -4.35
CA ILE A 11 1.02 5.56 -5.24
C ILE A 11 1.91 5.59 -6.49
N VAL A 12 3.23 5.60 -6.30
CA VAL A 12 4.18 5.61 -7.42
C VAL A 12 4.05 4.35 -8.27
N ALA A 13 3.88 3.16 -7.66
CA ALA A 13 3.71 1.91 -8.39
C ALA A 13 2.46 1.91 -9.29
N LEU A 14 1.37 2.53 -8.81
CA LEU A 14 0.08 2.60 -9.52
C LEU A 14 -0.01 3.77 -10.50
N SER A 15 0.94 4.71 -10.48
CA SER A 15 1.01 5.87 -11.37
C SER A 15 1.65 5.54 -12.72
N GLU A 16 1.60 6.50 -13.64
CA GLU A 16 2.24 6.42 -14.96
C GLU A 16 3.78 6.50 -14.86
N ILE A 17 4.45 5.96 -15.88
CA ILE A 17 5.92 6.04 -15.99
C ILE A 17 6.35 7.52 -16.00
N GLY A 18 7.36 7.86 -15.20
CA GLY A 18 7.87 9.21 -15.01
C GLY A 18 7.32 9.93 -13.79
N PHE A 19 6.25 9.41 -13.17
CA PHE A 19 5.76 9.96 -11.91
C PHE A 19 6.79 9.74 -10.78
N GLN A 20 6.98 10.75 -9.93
CA GLN A 20 7.92 10.68 -8.82
C GLN A 20 7.44 11.49 -7.62
N VAL A 21 7.88 11.07 -6.44
CA VAL A 21 7.64 11.74 -5.16
C VAL A 21 8.93 11.82 -4.37
N SER A 22 9.18 12.93 -3.69
CA SER A 22 10.30 13.07 -2.76
C SER A 22 9.80 13.05 -1.32
N LEU A 23 10.45 12.22 -0.49
CA LEU A 23 10.13 12.06 0.93
C LEU A 23 11.35 12.44 1.76
N SER A 24 11.15 13.29 2.77
CA SER A 24 12.23 13.77 3.66
C SER A 24 12.48 12.81 4.83
N SER A 25 13.68 12.89 5.41
CA SER A 25 14.05 12.16 6.64
C SER A 25 14.18 10.66 6.48
N TYR A 26 14.70 10.18 5.35
CA TYR A 26 14.99 8.77 5.09
C TYR A 26 16.50 8.53 4.95
N LYS A 27 17.00 7.51 5.66
CA LYS A 27 18.42 7.13 5.65
C LYS A 27 18.61 5.80 4.94
N LYS A 28 19.69 5.69 4.15
CA LYS A 28 20.05 4.48 3.41
C LYS A 28 20.29 3.27 4.33
N ASN A 29 20.88 3.50 5.49
CA ASN A 29 21.20 2.45 6.47
C ASN A 29 20.15 2.42 7.59
N SER A 30 18.89 2.24 7.23
CA SER A 30 17.81 2.09 8.23
C SER A 30 17.83 0.70 8.84
N LEU A 31 17.65 0.63 10.16
CA LEU A 31 17.45 -0.63 10.90
C LEU A 31 15.97 -1.08 10.91
N GLN A 32 15.06 -0.26 10.41
CA GLN A 32 13.65 -0.61 10.33
C GLN A 32 13.43 -1.66 9.23
N GLY A 33 12.81 -2.80 9.58
CA GLY A 33 12.55 -3.90 8.64
C GLY A 33 11.80 -3.46 7.38
N ASP A 34 10.88 -2.50 7.52
CA ASP A 34 10.08 -1.97 6.42
C ASP A 34 10.90 -1.24 5.34
N SER A 35 12.20 -0.95 5.59
CA SER A 35 13.10 -0.45 4.54
C SER A 35 13.31 -1.46 3.39
N ALA A 36 12.87 -2.72 3.57
CA ALA A 36 12.78 -3.71 2.50
C ALA A 36 11.97 -3.24 1.28
N LEU A 37 11.06 -2.26 1.46
CA LEU A 37 10.32 -1.59 0.38
C LEU A 37 11.19 -1.22 -0.81
N ILE A 38 12.41 -0.70 -0.56
CA ILE A 38 13.35 -0.28 -1.59
C ILE A 38 13.60 -1.38 -2.62
N ASN A 39 13.71 -2.63 -2.15
CA ASN A 39 13.98 -3.77 -3.01
C ASN A 39 12.70 -4.40 -3.54
N LEU A 40 11.66 -4.55 -2.70
CA LEU A 40 10.40 -5.17 -3.09
C LEU A 40 9.69 -4.39 -4.21
N TYR A 41 9.69 -3.07 -4.12
CA TYR A 41 8.99 -2.24 -5.10
C TYR A 41 9.72 -2.07 -6.45
N LYS A 42 10.98 -2.52 -6.57
CA LYS A 42 11.64 -2.66 -7.88
C LYS A 42 10.86 -3.62 -8.79
N ASP A 43 10.26 -4.65 -8.23
CA ASP A 43 9.41 -5.60 -8.96
C ASP A 43 8.18 -4.93 -9.57
N PHE A 44 7.70 -3.85 -8.95
CA PHE A 44 6.59 -3.04 -9.45
C PHE A 44 7.04 -1.87 -10.35
N GLY A 45 8.34 -1.79 -10.67
CA GLY A 45 8.91 -0.74 -11.54
C GLY A 45 9.17 0.58 -10.81
N VAL A 46 9.36 0.53 -9.50
CA VAL A 46 9.67 1.71 -8.67
C VAL A 46 11.14 1.71 -8.27
N GLU A 47 11.83 2.79 -8.56
CA GLU A 47 13.23 3.01 -8.19
C GLU A 47 13.33 4.04 -7.06
N THR A 48 14.33 3.85 -6.20
CA THR A 48 14.61 4.75 -5.07
C THR A 48 15.98 5.38 -5.20
N THR A 49 16.05 6.70 -5.19
CA THR A 49 17.28 7.47 -5.15
C THR A 49 17.43 8.13 -3.78
N PHE A 50 18.57 7.95 -3.13
CA PHE A 50 18.92 8.63 -1.90
C PHE A 50 19.60 9.94 -2.23
N ASN A 51 19.09 11.07 -1.72
CA ASN A 51 19.62 12.38 -1.92
C ASN A 51 20.57 12.78 -0.78
N SER A 52 21.39 13.79 -1.01
CA SER A 52 22.39 14.27 -0.05
C SER A 52 21.80 14.95 1.19
N ASP A 53 20.54 15.38 1.13
CA ASP A 53 19.81 16.08 2.19
C ASP A 53 19.00 15.13 3.12
N ASN A 54 19.29 13.84 3.10
CA ASN A 54 18.53 12.80 3.78
C ASN A 54 17.08 12.64 3.29
N SER A 55 16.77 13.08 2.08
CA SER A 55 15.54 12.73 1.39
C SER A 55 15.73 11.52 0.48
N ILE A 56 14.63 10.91 0.06
CA ILE A 56 14.59 9.93 -1.02
C ILE A 56 13.66 10.43 -2.11
N THR A 57 14.01 10.13 -3.36
CA THR A 57 13.10 10.26 -4.50
C THR A 57 12.71 8.86 -4.94
N ILE A 58 11.41 8.58 -4.96
CA ILE A 58 10.83 7.35 -5.46
C ILE A 58 10.17 7.64 -6.81
N SER A 59 10.51 6.87 -7.83
CA SER A 59 10.14 7.15 -9.22
C SER A 59 9.61 5.92 -9.92
N LYS A 60 8.54 6.06 -10.72
CA LYS A 60 8.04 5.03 -11.62
C LYS A 60 8.87 5.01 -12.89
N THR A 61 9.73 4.01 -13.07
CA THR A 61 10.66 3.93 -14.21
C THR A 61 10.19 2.97 -15.31
N LYS A 62 9.36 2.00 -14.95
CA LYS A 62 8.83 0.99 -15.89
C LYS A 62 7.53 0.38 -15.35
N ASN A 63 6.76 -0.26 -16.22
CA ASN A 63 5.62 -1.06 -15.80
C ASN A 63 6.06 -2.37 -15.13
N CYS A 64 5.23 -2.87 -14.21
CA CYS A 64 5.43 -4.21 -13.64
C CYS A 64 5.36 -5.24 -14.77
N GLN A 65 6.34 -6.15 -14.82
CA GLN A 65 6.41 -7.23 -15.80
C GLN A 65 6.05 -8.59 -15.19
N LEU A 66 5.81 -8.64 -13.87
CA LEU A 66 5.49 -9.87 -13.17
C LEU A 66 3.98 -10.12 -13.21
N SER A 67 3.61 -11.39 -13.32
CA SER A 67 2.22 -11.84 -13.14
C SER A 67 1.91 -12.24 -11.70
N ILE A 68 2.95 -12.52 -10.91
CA ILE A 68 2.86 -12.93 -9.51
C ILE A 68 4.12 -12.51 -8.75
N VAL A 69 3.95 -12.15 -7.49
CA VAL A 69 5.05 -11.96 -6.54
C VAL A 69 4.91 -12.92 -5.36
N ASN A 70 6.06 -13.35 -4.81
CA ASN A 70 6.12 -14.20 -3.63
C ASN A 70 7.06 -13.56 -2.62
N TYR A 71 6.53 -13.05 -1.51
CA TYR A 71 7.32 -12.36 -0.49
C TYR A 71 7.15 -13.00 0.88
N GLN A 72 8.27 -13.13 1.58
CA GLN A 72 8.30 -13.52 2.99
C GLN A 72 8.55 -12.26 3.83
N LEU A 73 7.57 -11.86 4.62
CA LEU A 73 7.52 -10.57 5.31
C LEU A 73 7.67 -10.69 6.84
N ASN A 74 8.33 -11.72 7.34
CA ASN A 74 8.53 -11.91 8.78
C ASN A 74 9.15 -10.70 9.49
N ASN A 75 10.08 -10.00 8.81
CA ASN A 75 10.78 -8.83 9.35
C ASN A 75 10.12 -7.50 8.99
N SER A 76 9.07 -7.51 8.17
CA SER A 76 8.36 -6.34 7.68
C SER A 76 6.86 -6.61 7.44
N PRO A 77 6.16 -7.22 8.42
CA PRO A 77 4.76 -7.60 8.23
C PRO A 77 3.84 -6.37 8.05
N ASP A 78 4.21 -5.23 8.61
CA ASP A 78 3.38 -4.02 8.61
C ASP A 78 3.20 -3.38 7.22
N ILE A 79 4.03 -3.74 6.22
CA ILE A 79 3.86 -3.29 4.83
C ILE A 79 3.03 -4.25 3.96
N ALA A 80 2.64 -5.41 4.50
CA ALA A 80 1.89 -6.42 3.74
C ALA A 80 0.56 -5.90 3.22
N GLN A 81 -0.15 -5.07 3.99
CA GLN A 81 -1.41 -4.46 3.58
C GLN A 81 -1.22 -3.62 2.31
N THR A 82 -0.22 -2.74 2.32
CA THR A 82 0.09 -1.89 1.17
C THR A 82 0.51 -2.70 -0.05
N ILE A 83 1.34 -3.74 0.14
CA ILE A 83 1.79 -4.62 -0.95
C ILE A 83 0.59 -5.36 -1.57
N ALA A 84 -0.30 -5.94 -0.75
CA ALA A 84 -1.48 -6.66 -1.24
C ALA A 84 -2.39 -5.75 -2.08
N VAL A 85 -2.64 -4.51 -1.60
CA VAL A 85 -3.45 -3.53 -2.32
C VAL A 85 -2.75 -3.05 -3.59
N THR A 86 -1.42 -2.85 -3.57
CA THR A 86 -0.63 -2.51 -4.77
C THR A 86 -0.74 -3.62 -5.83
N CYS A 87 -0.57 -4.89 -5.44
CA CYS A 87 -0.71 -6.03 -6.35
C CYS A 87 -2.11 -6.09 -6.97
N PHE A 88 -3.15 -5.88 -6.16
CA PHE A 88 -4.52 -5.83 -6.64
C PHE A 88 -4.72 -4.68 -7.65
N GLY A 89 -4.24 -3.48 -7.35
CA GLY A 89 -4.30 -2.32 -8.24
C GLY A 89 -3.53 -2.48 -9.55
N LEU A 90 -2.48 -3.31 -9.56
CA LEU A 90 -1.70 -3.71 -10.75
C LEU A 90 -2.31 -4.90 -11.49
N GLY A 91 -3.32 -5.57 -10.92
CA GLY A 91 -3.94 -6.75 -11.50
C GLY A 91 -3.10 -8.02 -11.42
N ILE A 92 -2.06 -8.07 -10.58
CA ILE A 92 -1.14 -9.21 -10.44
C ILE A 92 -1.46 -10.06 -9.21
N ALA A 93 -1.07 -11.32 -9.25
CA ALA A 93 -1.19 -12.22 -8.11
C ALA A 93 -0.12 -11.97 -7.05
N SER A 94 -0.38 -12.32 -5.79
CA SER A 94 0.64 -12.29 -4.74
C SER A 94 0.47 -13.40 -3.72
N ASN A 95 1.59 -13.95 -3.24
CA ASN A 95 1.69 -14.82 -2.10
C ASN A 95 2.56 -14.14 -1.05
N LEU A 96 1.95 -13.69 0.03
CA LEU A 96 2.62 -13.01 1.14
C LEU A 96 2.58 -13.92 2.36
N THR A 97 3.75 -14.21 2.95
CA THR A 97 3.91 -15.12 4.10
C THR A 97 4.64 -14.43 5.25
N GLY A 98 4.63 -15.06 6.44
CA GLY A 98 5.26 -14.47 7.64
C GLY A 98 4.42 -13.38 8.28
N LEU A 99 3.10 -13.47 8.19
CA LEU A 99 2.14 -12.42 8.57
C LEU A 99 1.44 -12.68 9.91
N HIS A 100 1.91 -13.63 10.70
CA HIS A 100 1.26 -14.06 11.95
C HIS A 100 0.95 -12.92 12.93
N THR A 101 1.79 -11.86 12.97
CA THR A 101 1.58 -10.72 13.86
C THR A 101 0.42 -9.82 13.43
N LEU A 102 -0.04 -9.90 12.19
CA LEU A 102 -1.11 -9.04 11.67
C LEU A 102 -2.49 -9.37 12.23
N LYS A 103 -2.66 -10.57 12.81
CA LYS A 103 -3.93 -10.99 13.44
C LYS A 103 -4.18 -10.35 14.81
N ILE A 104 -3.14 -9.83 15.45
CA ILE A 104 -3.19 -9.30 16.82
C ILE A 104 -2.80 -7.82 16.90
N LYS A 105 -3.09 -7.08 15.85
CA LYS A 105 -2.89 -5.62 15.78
C LYS A 105 -4.17 -4.88 16.22
N GLU A 106 -4.41 -3.66 15.73
CA GLU A 106 -5.62 -2.88 15.99
C GLU A 106 -6.89 -3.62 15.56
N THR A 107 -6.77 -4.46 14.54
CA THR A 107 -7.77 -5.41 14.05
C THR A 107 -7.07 -6.68 13.57
N ASP A 108 -7.82 -7.75 13.24
CA ASP A 108 -7.29 -8.83 12.39
C ASP A 108 -7.12 -8.29 10.97
N ARG A 109 -5.90 -7.78 10.67
CA ARG A 109 -5.58 -7.12 9.40
C ARG A 109 -5.70 -8.04 8.20
N LEU A 110 -5.47 -9.35 8.38
CA LEU A 110 -5.60 -10.31 7.29
C LEU A 110 -7.07 -10.50 6.90
N GLU A 111 -7.95 -10.67 7.89
CA GLU A 111 -9.38 -10.81 7.61
C GLU A 111 -9.98 -9.49 7.09
N ALA A 112 -9.56 -8.34 7.62
CA ALA A 112 -9.97 -7.03 7.13
C ALA A 112 -9.58 -6.83 5.65
N LEU A 113 -8.34 -7.14 5.28
CA LEU A 113 -7.88 -7.09 3.89
C LEU A 113 -8.71 -7.99 2.98
N LYS A 114 -8.97 -9.22 3.41
CA LYS A 114 -9.77 -10.18 2.65
C LYS A 114 -11.18 -9.63 2.41
N ILE A 115 -11.84 -9.13 3.43
CA ILE A 115 -13.19 -8.57 3.31
C ILE A 115 -13.19 -7.39 2.34
N GLU A 116 -12.31 -6.41 2.53
CA GLU A 116 -12.35 -5.18 1.76
C GLU A 116 -11.90 -5.39 0.30
N LEU A 117 -10.86 -6.19 0.04
CA LEU A 117 -10.44 -6.54 -1.30
C LEU A 117 -11.50 -7.38 -2.05
N THR A 118 -12.21 -8.27 -1.34
CA THR A 118 -13.32 -9.04 -1.94
C THR A 118 -14.46 -8.14 -2.40
N LYS A 119 -14.81 -7.09 -1.65
CA LYS A 119 -15.81 -6.09 -2.10
C LYS A 119 -15.41 -5.46 -3.43
N LEU A 120 -14.12 -5.16 -3.61
CA LEU A 120 -13.56 -4.59 -4.83
C LEU A 120 -13.46 -5.61 -5.99
N GLY A 121 -13.76 -6.88 -5.73
CA GLY A 121 -13.77 -7.94 -6.73
C GLY A 121 -12.55 -8.86 -6.72
N ALA A 122 -11.68 -8.76 -5.71
CA ALA A 122 -10.55 -9.65 -5.57
C ALA A 122 -10.95 -11.07 -5.20
N GLU A 123 -10.20 -12.04 -5.71
CA GLU A 123 -10.21 -13.43 -5.24
C GLU A 123 -9.00 -13.63 -4.33
N ILE A 124 -9.26 -13.73 -3.03
CA ILE A 124 -8.24 -13.70 -1.97
C ILE A 124 -8.49 -14.76 -0.91
N LEU A 125 -7.44 -15.45 -0.49
CA LEU A 125 -7.44 -16.40 0.61
C LEU A 125 -6.45 -15.91 1.68
N VAL A 126 -6.84 -16.00 2.94
CA VAL A 126 -5.96 -15.75 4.08
C VAL A 126 -5.90 -16.97 5.01
N THR A 127 -4.74 -17.15 5.64
CA THR A 127 -4.53 -18.14 6.69
C THR A 127 -4.16 -17.45 8.00
N ASN A 128 -3.58 -18.17 8.95
CA ASN A 128 -3.12 -17.56 10.20
C ASN A 128 -1.87 -16.69 10.02
N ASP A 129 -1.11 -16.88 8.93
CA ASP A 129 0.20 -16.26 8.71
C ASP A 129 0.49 -15.88 7.26
N SER A 130 -0.50 -16.00 6.37
CA SER A 130 -0.31 -15.74 4.95
C SER A 130 -1.55 -15.15 4.28
N LEU A 131 -1.30 -14.51 3.12
CA LEU A 131 -2.30 -13.95 2.22
C LEU A 131 -1.96 -14.37 0.80
N HIS A 132 -2.96 -14.86 0.08
CA HIS A 132 -2.87 -15.32 -1.30
C HIS A 132 -3.92 -14.58 -2.13
N LEU A 133 -3.46 -13.70 -3.02
CA LEU A 133 -4.28 -12.92 -3.93
C LEU A 133 -4.12 -13.47 -5.34
N LYS A 134 -5.22 -13.75 -6.03
CA LYS A 134 -5.18 -14.06 -7.46
C LYS A 134 -5.10 -12.79 -8.30
N SER A 135 -4.59 -12.92 -9.51
CA SER A 135 -4.62 -11.82 -10.49
C SER A 135 -6.07 -11.40 -10.77
N SER A 136 -6.28 -10.10 -10.97
CA SER A 136 -7.59 -9.54 -11.29
C SER A 136 -7.49 -8.66 -12.52
N SER A 137 -8.47 -8.75 -13.41
CA SER A 137 -8.55 -7.91 -14.62
C SER A 137 -9.39 -6.66 -14.43
N ALA A 138 -10.11 -6.54 -13.33
CA ALA A 138 -11.02 -5.44 -13.06
C ALA A 138 -11.12 -5.12 -11.57
N ILE A 139 -11.36 -3.86 -11.26
CA ILE A 139 -11.64 -3.35 -9.91
C ILE A 139 -13.05 -2.77 -9.92
N LYS A 140 -13.90 -3.20 -9.00
CA LYS A 140 -15.23 -2.61 -8.82
C LYS A 140 -15.09 -1.21 -8.25
N GLU A 141 -15.74 -0.24 -8.88
CA GLU A 141 -15.74 1.16 -8.47
C GLU A 141 -16.84 1.49 -7.45
N LYS A 142 -16.73 2.65 -6.81
CA LYS A 142 -17.70 3.19 -5.86
C LYS A 142 -17.96 2.29 -4.66
N ILE A 143 -16.93 1.55 -4.24
CA ILE A 143 -16.96 0.70 -3.06
C ILE A 143 -16.55 1.49 -1.83
N SER A 144 -17.28 1.28 -0.72
CA SER A 144 -16.93 1.81 0.59
C SER A 144 -16.04 0.85 1.34
N ILE A 145 -14.86 1.32 1.72
CA ILE A 145 -13.84 0.61 2.48
C ILE A 145 -13.99 0.93 3.96
N SER A 146 -14.16 -0.09 4.78
CA SER A 146 -14.16 0.03 6.23
C SER A 146 -12.72 0.01 6.76
N THR A 147 -12.41 0.89 7.69
CA THR A 147 -11.05 1.01 8.24
C THR A 147 -10.81 0.19 9.50
N TYR A 148 -11.86 -0.31 10.14
CA TYR A 148 -11.75 -1.10 11.39
C TYR A 148 -10.98 -0.36 12.49
N GLN A 149 -11.06 0.97 12.53
CA GLN A 149 -10.28 1.84 13.41
C GLN A 149 -8.75 1.70 13.25
N ASP A 150 -8.30 1.10 12.16
CA ASP A 150 -6.89 0.92 11.82
C ASP A 150 -6.48 1.91 10.73
N HIS A 151 -5.56 2.82 11.09
CA HIS A 151 -5.03 3.83 10.17
C HIS A 151 -4.33 3.21 8.94
N ARG A 152 -3.73 2.02 9.09
CA ARG A 152 -3.07 1.35 7.97
C ARG A 152 -4.07 0.85 6.92
N MET A 153 -5.28 0.46 7.34
CA MET A 153 -6.34 0.11 6.39
C MET A 153 -6.71 1.32 5.54
N ALA A 154 -6.95 2.49 6.15
CA ALA A 154 -7.25 3.71 5.41
C ALA A 154 -6.15 4.05 4.40
N MET A 155 -4.89 4.12 4.86
CA MET A 155 -3.76 4.57 4.06
C MET A 155 -3.34 3.55 3.00
N ALA A 156 -3.49 2.24 3.24
CA ALA A 156 -3.16 1.21 2.26
C ALA A 156 -4.14 1.18 1.07
N PHE A 157 -5.43 1.48 1.30
CA PHE A 157 -6.43 1.50 0.24
C PHE A 157 -6.47 2.82 -0.53
N ALA A 158 -6.06 3.94 0.05
CA ALA A 158 -6.09 5.26 -0.59
C ALA A 158 -5.44 5.30 -1.99
N PRO A 159 -4.29 4.63 -2.26
CA PRO A 159 -3.68 4.62 -3.58
C PRO A 159 -4.55 4.03 -4.70
N LEU A 160 -5.57 3.20 -4.38
CA LEU A 160 -6.50 2.68 -5.39
C LEU A 160 -7.37 3.75 -6.02
N ALA A 161 -7.47 4.95 -5.42
CA ALA A 161 -8.14 6.10 -6.03
C ALA A 161 -7.53 6.49 -7.39
N LEU A 162 -6.27 6.13 -7.66
CA LEU A 162 -5.64 6.27 -8.97
C LEU A 162 -6.24 5.35 -10.05
N LYS A 163 -7.00 4.34 -9.66
CA LYS A 163 -7.61 3.34 -10.56
C LYS A 163 -9.11 3.46 -10.64
N VAL A 164 -9.78 3.63 -9.50
CA VAL A 164 -11.24 3.70 -9.40
C VAL A 164 -11.66 4.61 -8.24
N PRO A 165 -12.80 5.32 -8.34
CA PRO A 165 -13.34 6.06 -7.20
C PRO A 165 -13.76 5.08 -6.09
N ILE A 166 -13.28 5.35 -4.87
CA ILE A 166 -13.60 4.61 -3.65
C ILE A 166 -13.97 5.58 -2.53
N THR A 167 -14.72 5.10 -1.56
CA THR A 167 -14.98 5.81 -0.30
C THR A 167 -14.23 5.13 0.83
N ILE A 168 -13.57 5.89 1.70
CA ILE A 168 -12.90 5.37 2.90
C ILE A 168 -13.69 5.86 4.12
N ASN A 169 -14.32 4.93 4.83
CA ASN A 169 -15.09 5.22 6.02
C ASN A 169 -14.16 5.52 7.21
N GLN A 170 -14.56 6.44 8.08
CA GLN A 170 -13.78 6.84 9.26
C GLN A 170 -12.34 7.23 8.87
N ALA A 171 -12.20 8.05 7.83
CA ALA A 171 -10.93 8.46 7.25
C ALA A 171 -10.04 9.22 8.23
N GLU A 172 -10.59 9.82 9.27
CA GLU A 172 -9.91 10.54 10.36
C GLU A 172 -8.96 9.64 11.18
N VAL A 173 -9.12 8.32 11.09
CA VAL A 173 -8.28 7.34 11.80
C VAL A 173 -6.79 7.48 11.47
N VAL A 174 -6.43 8.05 10.32
CA VAL A 174 -5.03 8.29 9.91
C VAL A 174 -4.31 9.27 10.85
N SER A 175 -5.04 10.14 11.54
CA SER A 175 -4.48 11.11 12.47
C SER A 175 -3.67 10.47 13.61
N LYS A 176 -3.88 9.18 13.89
CA LYS A 176 -3.11 8.40 14.88
C LYS A 176 -1.62 8.29 14.55
N SER A 177 -1.24 8.34 13.27
CA SER A 177 0.15 8.14 12.83
C SER A 177 0.59 9.06 11.71
N TYR A 178 -0.34 9.62 10.93
CA TYR A 178 -0.03 10.50 9.81
C TYR A 178 -1.14 11.57 9.65
N PRO A 179 -1.16 12.61 10.50
CA PRO A 179 -2.26 13.60 10.54
C PRO A 179 -2.50 14.33 9.21
N ASP A 180 -1.42 14.62 8.45
CA ASP A 180 -1.51 15.35 7.18
C ASP A 180 -1.70 14.44 5.96
N PHE A 181 -1.94 13.13 6.12
CA PHE A 181 -1.97 12.17 5.02
C PHE A 181 -2.91 12.57 3.88
N TRP A 182 -4.15 12.94 4.18
CA TRP A 182 -5.13 13.34 3.16
C TRP A 182 -4.73 14.61 2.42
N LYS A 183 -4.19 15.59 3.14
CA LYS A 183 -3.67 16.83 2.56
C LYS A 183 -2.47 16.57 1.65
N ASP A 184 -1.57 15.69 2.07
CA ASP A 184 -0.39 15.33 1.28
C ASP A 184 -0.77 14.58 0.00
N LEU A 185 -1.87 13.78 0.01
CA LEU A 185 -2.39 13.13 -1.21
C LEU A 185 -2.86 14.14 -2.25
N GLU A 186 -3.46 15.27 -1.83
CA GLU A 186 -3.88 16.33 -2.76
C GLU A 186 -2.69 16.95 -3.50
N LEU A 187 -1.53 17.04 -2.86
CA LEU A 187 -0.30 17.57 -3.49
C LEU A 187 0.18 16.72 -4.66
N VAL A 188 -0.23 15.45 -4.71
CA VAL A 188 0.11 14.53 -5.80
C VAL A 188 -1.07 14.26 -6.73
N GLY A 189 -2.13 15.06 -6.63
CA GLY A 189 -3.27 15.04 -7.56
C GLY A 189 -4.33 13.96 -7.25
N ILE A 190 -4.31 13.38 -6.05
CA ILE A 190 -5.40 12.52 -5.58
C ILE A 190 -6.40 13.41 -4.83
N GLU A 191 -7.48 13.78 -5.52
CA GLU A 191 -8.55 14.57 -4.93
C GLU A 191 -9.29 13.77 -3.87
N ASN A 192 -9.58 14.39 -2.73
CA ASN A 192 -10.42 13.82 -1.71
C ASN A 192 -11.48 14.84 -1.25
N SER A 193 -12.64 14.34 -0.83
CA SER A 193 -13.73 15.16 -0.31
C SER A 193 -14.47 14.40 0.78
N GLU A 194 -14.92 15.13 1.80
CA GLU A 194 -15.80 14.56 2.80
C GLU A 194 -17.19 14.32 2.20
N ILE A 195 -17.75 13.14 2.45
CA ILE A 195 -19.13 12.81 2.11
C ILE A 195 -19.96 13.10 3.34
N ASN A 196 -20.77 14.17 3.27
CA ASN A 196 -21.73 14.54 4.32
C ASN A 196 -22.93 13.60 4.34
#